data_f6ac6aa735bbdc82d53c9df0ede63d48
#
_entry.id   f6ac6aa735bbdc82d53c9df0ede63d48
#
_cell.length_a   1.000
_cell.length_b   1.000
_cell.length_c   1.000
_cell.angle_alpha   90.00
_cell.angle_beta   90.00
_cell.angle_gamma   90.00
#
_symmetry.space_group_name_H-M   'P 1'
#
loop_
_entity.id
_entity.type
_entity.pdbx_description
1 polymer ?
#
loop_
_entity_poly.entity_id
_entity_poly.type
_entity_poly.pdbx_seq_one_letter_code
_entity_poly.pdbx_strand_id
1 'polypeptide(L)'
;FRYRPDAAEVIKNMTLGINAGEVIGLVGRSGSGKSTVTKLMQRLYIPEKGRVLIDGVDIALADASSLRRQIGVVLQENVLFNRTIRENIALFDPSAPLPIVMQAAKLAGAHEFISELTEGYDTMVGEHGSSLSGGQRHVLPLHGR
;
A
#
# COMPACT_ATOMS: atom_id res chain seq x y z
N PHE A 1 -15.40 -16.13 -0.80
CA PHE A 1 -15.65 -14.68 -0.74
C PHE A 1 -16.15 -14.15 -2.08
N ARG A 2 -17.11 -13.24 -2.02
CA ARG A 2 -17.64 -12.44 -3.14
C ARG A 2 -17.73 -10.97 -2.73
N TYR A 3 -17.67 -10.05 -3.69
CA TYR A 3 -17.76 -8.61 -3.43
C TYR A 3 -19.20 -8.12 -3.19
N ARG A 4 -20.19 -8.86 -3.70
CA ARG A 4 -21.62 -8.59 -3.52
C ARG A 4 -22.37 -9.90 -3.38
N PRO A 5 -23.48 -9.96 -2.63
CA PRO A 5 -24.25 -11.18 -2.41
C PRO A 5 -24.74 -11.87 -3.70
N ASP A 6 -25.01 -11.07 -4.74
CA ASP A 6 -25.49 -11.51 -6.06
C ASP A 6 -24.35 -11.85 -7.05
N ALA A 7 -23.09 -11.63 -6.67
CA ALA A 7 -21.94 -11.87 -7.52
C ALA A 7 -21.38 -13.29 -7.36
N ALA A 8 -20.66 -13.75 -8.38
CA ALA A 8 -19.92 -15.00 -8.30
C ALA A 8 -18.83 -14.95 -7.24
N GLU A 9 -18.54 -16.08 -6.62
CA GLU A 9 -17.42 -16.21 -5.67
C GLU A 9 -16.09 -16.01 -6.36
N VAL A 10 -15.30 -15.07 -5.85
CA VAL A 10 -13.96 -14.76 -6.33
C VAL A 10 -12.91 -15.66 -5.66
N ILE A 11 -13.05 -15.89 -4.35
CA ILE A 11 -12.19 -16.82 -3.60
C ILE A 11 -13.04 -18.00 -3.15
N LYS A 12 -12.63 -19.20 -3.56
CA LYS A 12 -13.32 -20.47 -3.27
C LYS A 12 -12.39 -21.39 -2.52
N ASN A 13 -12.78 -21.82 -1.31
CA ASN A 13 -12.12 -22.86 -0.53
C ASN A 13 -10.58 -22.71 -0.48
N MET A 14 -10.09 -21.49 -0.30
CA MET A 14 -8.67 -21.20 -0.20
C MET A 14 -8.22 -21.35 1.25
N THR A 15 -7.18 -22.13 1.48
CA THR A 15 -6.45 -22.18 2.73
C THR A 15 -4.98 -21.89 2.44
N LEU A 16 -4.40 -20.92 3.11
CA LEU A 16 -3.00 -20.51 2.95
C LEU A 16 -2.43 -20.19 4.32
N GLY A 17 -1.29 -20.78 4.65
CA GLY A 17 -0.48 -20.44 5.81
C GLY A 17 0.82 -19.78 5.34
N ILE A 18 1.21 -18.70 6.00
CA ILE A 18 2.46 -17.98 5.76
C ILE A 18 3.18 -17.82 7.09
N ASN A 19 4.42 -18.26 7.18
CA ASN A 19 5.22 -18.11 8.37
C ASN A 19 5.96 -16.77 8.39
N ALA A 20 6.36 -16.32 9.57
CA ALA A 20 7.16 -15.12 9.71
C ALA A 20 8.47 -15.21 8.90
N GLY A 21 8.80 -14.15 8.17
CA GLY A 21 9.99 -14.09 7.33
C GLY A 21 9.86 -14.74 5.96
N GLU A 22 8.74 -15.40 5.64
CA GLU A 22 8.52 -15.97 4.31
C GLU A 22 8.17 -14.91 3.26
N VAL A 23 8.66 -15.13 2.04
CA VAL A 23 8.27 -14.37 0.84
C VAL A 23 7.41 -15.25 -0.04
N ILE A 24 6.17 -14.85 -0.26
CA ILE A 24 5.19 -15.62 -1.03
C ILE A 24 4.87 -14.95 -2.35
N GLY A 25 4.99 -15.69 -3.45
CA GLY A 25 4.55 -15.27 -4.78
C GLY A 25 3.15 -15.80 -5.10
N LEU A 26 2.18 -14.90 -5.32
CA LEU A 26 0.85 -15.26 -5.82
C LEU A 26 0.82 -15.20 -7.35
N VAL A 27 0.74 -16.36 -8.01
CA VAL A 27 0.73 -16.47 -9.47
C VAL A 27 -0.64 -16.94 -9.96
N GLY A 28 -1.09 -16.41 -11.08
CA GLY A 28 -2.37 -16.78 -11.69
C GLY A 28 -2.82 -15.79 -12.76
N ARG A 29 -3.80 -16.20 -13.56
CA ARG A 29 -4.38 -15.38 -14.62
C ARG A 29 -5.00 -14.09 -14.06
N SER A 30 -5.19 -13.08 -14.92
CA SER A 30 -5.99 -11.90 -14.56
C SER A 30 -7.37 -12.33 -14.09
N GLY A 31 -7.90 -11.70 -13.02
CA GLY A 31 -9.19 -12.07 -12.44
C GLY A 31 -9.18 -13.30 -11.52
N SER A 32 -8.05 -13.99 -11.30
CA SER A 32 -8.00 -15.18 -10.42
C SER A 32 -8.09 -14.90 -8.91
N GLY A 33 -8.28 -13.63 -8.52
CA GLY A 33 -8.47 -13.27 -7.10
C GLY A 33 -7.20 -12.86 -6.34
N LYS A 34 -6.03 -12.77 -6.97
CA LYS A 34 -4.76 -12.37 -6.31
C LYS A 34 -4.90 -11.07 -5.51
N SER A 35 -5.36 -10.01 -6.16
CA SER A 35 -5.60 -8.72 -5.49
C SER A 35 -6.73 -8.77 -4.46
N THR A 36 -7.64 -9.73 -4.56
CA THR A 36 -8.70 -9.94 -3.57
C THR A 36 -8.12 -10.53 -2.29
N VAL A 37 -7.15 -11.45 -2.39
CA VAL A 37 -6.45 -12.00 -1.22
C VAL A 37 -5.76 -10.88 -0.44
N THR A 38 -5.00 -10.00 -1.13
CA THR A 38 -4.34 -8.87 -0.46
C THR A 38 -5.33 -7.89 0.17
N LYS A 39 -6.49 -7.66 -0.44
CA LYS A 39 -7.55 -6.82 0.13
C LYS A 39 -8.19 -7.45 1.38
N LEU A 40 -8.36 -8.76 1.40
CA LEU A 40 -8.83 -9.48 2.58
C LEU A 40 -7.82 -9.41 3.73
N MET A 41 -6.52 -9.60 3.44
CA MET A 41 -5.46 -9.46 4.45
C MET A 41 -5.41 -8.07 5.08
N GLN A 42 -5.68 -7.01 4.31
CA GLN A 42 -5.75 -5.63 4.78
C GLN A 42 -7.07 -5.30 5.50
N ARG A 43 -7.98 -6.28 5.64
CA ARG A 43 -9.34 -6.06 6.16
C ARG A 43 -10.08 -4.92 5.43
N LEU A 44 -9.87 -4.79 4.12
CA LEU A 44 -10.73 -3.94 3.27
C LEU A 44 -12.09 -4.60 3.03
N TYR A 45 -12.12 -5.92 3.14
CA TYR A 45 -13.31 -6.77 3.14
C TYR A 45 -13.16 -7.87 4.17
N ILE A 46 -14.29 -8.38 4.66
CA ILE A 46 -14.36 -9.53 5.57
C ILE A 46 -14.96 -10.70 4.76
N PRO A 47 -14.38 -11.91 4.83
CA PRO A 47 -14.94 -13.07 4.13
C PRO A 47 -16.25 -13.50 4.76
N GLU A 48 -17.24 -13.92 3.94
CA GLU A 48 -18.52 -14.44 4.39
C GLU A 48 -18.38 -15.78 5.12
N LYS A 49 -17.40 -16.58 4.72
CA LYS A 49 -17.05 -17.88 5.31
C LYS A 49 -15.55 -17.99 5.48
N GLY A 50 -15.14 -18.71 6.50
CA GLY A 50 -13.75 -18.76 6.88
C GLY A 50 -13.29 -17.52 7.63
N ARG A 51 -11.99 -17.38 7.79
CA ARG A 51 -11.37 -16.28 8.54
C ARG A 51 -9.97 -16.00 8.03
N VAL A 52 -9.48 -14.80 8.28
CA VAL A 52 -8.09 -14.41 8.06
C VAL A 52 -7.48 -14.15 9.44
N LEU A 53 -6.40 -14.86 9.72
CA LEU A 53 -5.65 -14.72 10.97
C LEU A 53 -4.31 -14.03 10.69
N ILE A 54 -3.92 -13.10 11.54
CA ILE A 54 -2.57 -12.54 11.59
C ILE A 54 -2.07 -12.74 13.03
N ASP A 55 -0.95 -13.42 13.17
CA ASP A 55 -0.37 -13.80 14.46
C ASP A 55 -1.39 -14.50 15.39
N GLY A 56 -2.24 -15.35 14.80
CA GLY A 56 -3.28 -16.09 15.50
C GLY A 56 -4.55 -15.28 15.83
N VAL A 57 -4.57 -13.97 15.56
CA VAL A 57 -5.72 -13.10 15.83
C VAL A 57 -6.60 -12.99 14.59
N ASP A 58 -7.91 -13.23 14.74
CA ASP A 58 -8.86 -13.00 13.65
C ASP A 58 -8.97 -11.49 13.37
N ILE A 59 -8.55 -11.09 12.18
CA ILE A 59 -8.54 -9.68 11.80
C ILE A 59 -9.93 -9.08 11.69
N ALA A 60 -10.99 -9.89 11.59
CA ALA A 60 -12.38 -9.40 11.63
C ALA A 60 -12.70 -8.72 12.98
N LEU A 61 -12.04 -9.14 14.07
CA LEU A 61 -12.22 -8.63 15.43
C LEU A 61 -11.19 -7.55 15.78
N ALA A 62 -10.13 -7.38 15.01
CA ALA A 62 -9.07 -6.40 15.29
C ALA A 62 -9.53 -4.97 14.94
N ASP A 63 -8.88 -3.94 15.51
CA ASP A 63 -9.05 -2.57 15.03
C ASP A 63 -8.42 -2.39 13.65
N ALA A 64 -9.23 -1.98 12.67
CA ALA A 64 -8.80 -1.89 11.28
C ALA A 64 -7.68 -0.86 11.05
N SER A 65 -7.68 0.23 11.80
CA SER A 65 -6.67 1.28 11.67
C SER A 65 -5.34 0.81 12.23
N SER A 66 -5.36 0.14 13.38
CA SER A 66 -4.19 -0.45 14.00
C SER A 66 -3.57 -1.54 13.13
N LEU A 67 -4.40 -2.42 12.57
CA LEU A 67 -3.97 -3.47 11.63
C LEU A 67 -3.26 -2.86 10.41
N ARG A 68 -3.91 -1.91 9.73
CA ARG A 68 -3.37 -1.32 8.49
C ARG A 68 -2.10 -0.53 8.71
N ARG A 69 -1.89 0.08 9.88
CA ARG A 69 -0.61 0.72 10.22
C ARG A 69 0.57 -0.25 10.28
N GLN A 70 0.31 -1.54 10.45
CA GLN A 70 1.34 -2.58 10.50
C GLN A 70 1.57 -3.28 9.15
N ILE A 71 0.75 -2.97 8.14
CA ILE A 71 0.83 -3.59 6.81
C ILE A 71 1.33 -2.56 5.79
N GLY A 72 2.55 -2.73 5.29
CA GLY A 72 3.03 -1.99 4.14
C GLY A 72 2.41 -2.52 2.84
N VAL A 73 1.92 -1.63 1.99
CA VAL A 73 1.32 -1.98 0.69
C VAL A 73 1.95 -1.17 -0.41
N VAL A 74 2.46 -1.84 -1.44
CA VAL A 74 2.90 -1.20 -2.68
C VAL A 74 1.84 -1.46 -3.74
N LEU A 75 1.19 -0.40 -4.20
CA LEU A 75 0.17 -0.48 -5.23
C LEU A 75 0.81 -0.57 -6.62
N GLN A 76 0.12 -1.20 -7.56
CA GLN A 76 0.55 -1.27 -8.95
C GLN A 76 0.56 0.12 -9.62
N GLU A 77 -0.39 0.98 -9.25
CA GLU A 77 -0.46 2.38 -9.65
C GLU A 77 -0.26 3.26 -8.41
N ASN A 78 0.76 4.10 -8.43
CA ASN A 78 0.99 5.05 -7.36
C ASN A 78 -0.01 6.20 -7.49
N VAL A 79 -0.92 6.30 -6.54
CA VAL A 79 -1.84 7.42 -6.43
C VAL A 79 -1.15 8.54 -5.65
N LEU A 80 -0.74 9.58 -6.36
CA LEU A 80 -0.18 10.78 -5.73
C LEU A 80 -1.30 11.81 -5.52
N PHE A 81 -1.28 12.43 -4.36
CA PHE A 81 -2.23 13.48 -3.98
C PHE A 81 -1.71 14.85 -4.41
N ASN A 82 -2.61 15.77 -4.69
CA ASN A 82 -2.29 17.16 -5.00
C ASN A 82 -1.78 17.89 -3.73
N ARG A 83 -0.57 17.53 -3.33
CA ARG A 83 0.15 18.01 -2.15
C ARG A 83 1.63 18.12 -2.49
N THR A 84 2.45 18.56 -1.56
CA THR A 84 3.91 18.55 -1.73
C THR A 84 4.46 17.12 -1.78
N ILE A 85 5.66 16.95 -2.33
CA ILE A 85 6.38 15.67 -2.30
C ILE A 85 6.54 15.18 -0.87
N ARG A 86 6.93 16.06 0.05
CA ARG A 86 7.05 15.77 1.48
C ARG A 86 5.76 15.20 2.07
N GLU A 87 4.63 15.86 1.81
CA GLU A 87 3.32 15.43 2.33
C GLU A 87 2.85 14.11 1.70
N ASN A 88 3.17 13.85 0.45
CA ASN A 88 2.91 12.56 -0.19
C ASN A 88 3.74 11.44 0.46
N ILE A 89 5.03 11.67 0.74
CA ILE A 89 5.88 10.71 1.43
C ILE A 89 5.42 10.50 2.88
N ALA A 90 5.07 11.57 3.59
CA ALA A 90 4.62 11.53 4.98
C ALA A 90 3.12 11.29 5.15
N LEU A 91 2.44 10.72 4.16
CA LEU A 91 0.98 10.62 4.12
C LEU A 91 0.35 9.97 5.37
N PHE A 92 1.00 8.96 5.93
CA PHE A 92 0.53 8.23 7.12
C PHE A 92 0.98 8.83 8.45
N ASP A 93 2.04 9.65 8.42
CA ASP A 93 2.51 10.42 9.56
C ASP A 93 2.86 11.84 9.11
N PRO A 94 1.86 12.72 9.01
CA PRO A 94 2.09 14.12 8.60
C PRO A 94 3.00 14.92 9.53
N SER A 95 3.25 14.40 10.76
CA SER A 95 4.15 14.99 11.73
C SER A 95 5.61 14.54 11.56
N ALA A 96 5.88 13.62 10.66
CA ALA A 96 7.22 13.10 10.42
C ALA A 96 8.21 14.23 10.12
N PRO A 97 9.33 14.31 10.86
CA PRO A 97 10.35 15.33 10.62
C PRO A 97 11.02 15.09 9.25
N LEU A 98 11.43 16.19 8.60
CA LEU A 98 12.03 16.13 7.26
C LEU A 98 13.19 15.13 7.12
N PRO A 99 14.08 14.94 8.10
CA PRO A 99 15.13 13.91 8.01
C PRO A 99 14.60 12.49 7.80
N ILE A 100 13.48 12.13 8.42
CA ILE A 100 12.84 10.82 8.25
C ILE A 100 12.25 10.70 6.83
N VAL A 101 11.59 11.74 6.35
CA VAL A 101 11.08 11.81 4.97
C VAL A 101 12.22 11.66 3.95
N MET A 102 13.33 12.36 4.18
CA MET A 102 14.53 12.25 3.33
C MET A 102 15.14 10.85 3.35
N GLN A 103 15.15 10.20 4.51
CA GLN A 103 15.65 8.83 4.63
C GLN A 103 14.76 7.85 3.84
N ALA A 104 13.44 7.97 3.94
CA ALA A 104 12.50 7.17 3.15
C ALA A 104 12.71 7.38 1.64
N ALA A 105 12.87 8.64 1.21
CA ALA A 105 13.15 8.98 -0.18
C ALA A 105 14.49 8.39 -0.67
N LYS A 106 15.54 8.38 0.16
CA LYS A 106 16.83 7.77 -0.18
C LYS A 106 16.71 6.25 -0.37
N LEU A 107 16.01 5.58 0.53
CA LEU A 107 15.78 4.14 0.44
C LEU A 107 14.98 3.76 -0.82
N ALA A 108 14.07 4.62 -1.27
CA ALA A 108 13.30 4.42 -2.49
C ALA A 108 14.02 4.87 -3.77
N GLY A 109 15.22 5.44 -3.68
CA GLY A 109 15.94 6.01 -4.83
C GLY A 109 15.33 7.30 -5.38
N ALA A 110 14.51 7.99 -4.58
CA ALA A 110 13.82 9.22 -5.01
C ALA A 110 14.56 10.49 -4.62
N HIS A 111 15.46 10.45 -3.66
CA HIS A 111 16.10 11.63 -3.08
C HIS A 111 16.85 12.49 -4.11
N GLU A 112 17.56 11.86 -5.04
CA GLU A 112 18.38 12.55 -6.03
C GLU A 112 17.53 13.45 -6.90
N PHE A 113 16.50 12.90 -7.57
CA PHE A 113 15.63 13.72 -8.42
C PHE A 113 14.85 14.79 -7.64
N ILE A 114 14.45 14.49 -6.38
CA ILE A 114 13.76 15.49 -5.55
C ILE A 114 14.68 16.68 -5.26
N SER A 115 15.96 16.42 -5.01
CA SER A 115 16.95 17.46 -4.72
C SER A 115 17.28 18.34 -5.93
N GLU A 116 17.03 17.86 -7.14
CA GLU A 116 17.20 18.61 -8.40
C GLU A 116 16.02 19.55 -8.71
N LEU A 117 14.87 19.34 -8.05
CA LEU A 117 13.70 20.21 -8.22
C LEU A 117 13.91 21.56 -7.53
N THR A 118 13.40 22.64 -8.14
CA THR A 118 13.57 24.02 -7.64
C THR A 118 13.09 24.17 -6.19
N GLU A 119 11.99 23.54 -5.82
CA GLU A 119 11.41 23.60 -4.47
C GLU A 119 11.71 22.32 -3.65
N GLY A 120 12.49 21.39 -4.22
CA GLY A 120 12.87 20.15 -3.55
C GLY A 120 11.67 19.37 -3.01
N TYR A 121 11.69 19.06 -1.72
CA TYR A 121 10.61 18.35 -1.04
C TYR A 121 9.29 19.12 -0.91
N ASP A 122 9.32 20.45 -1.07
CA ASP A 122 8.13 21.29 -1.01
C ASP A 122 7.47 21.48 -2.39
N THR A 123 8.03 20.84 -3.43
CA THR A 123 7.46 20.86 -4.78
C THR A 123 6.05 20.26 -4.78
N MET A 124 5.09 21.00 -5.34
CA MET A 124 3.71 20.52 -5.52
C MET A 124 3.63 19.46 -6.61
N VAL A 125 3.04 18.34 -6.28
CA VAL A 125 2.97 17.18 -7.19
C VAL A 125 1.89 17.35 -8.27
N GLY A 126 0.88 18.20 -8.02
CA GLY A 126 -0.26 18.37 -8.91
C GLY A 126 -1.24 17.19 -8.86
N GLU A 127 -2.36 17.31 -9.57
CA GLU A 127 -3.34 16.23 -9.65
C GLU A 127 -2.72 15.01 -10.34
N HIS A 128 -2.85 13.83 -9.69
CA HIS A 128 -2.31 12.55 -10.16
C HIS A 128 -0.80 12.58 -10.52
N GLY A 129 -0.04 13.50 -9.93
CA GLY A 129 1.39 13.59 -10.20
C GLY A 129 1.73 14.27 -11.53
N SER A 130 0.87 15.14 -12.04
CA SER A 130 1.03 15.77 -13.36
C SER A 130 2.33 16.55 -13.54
N SER A 131 2.94 17.04 -12.45
CA SER A 131 4.22 17.75 -12.47
C SER A 131 5.45 16.83 -12.51
N LEU A 132 5.26 15.52 -12.38
CA LEU A 132 6.35 14.53 -12.35
C LEU A 132 6.32 13.59 -13.56
N SER A 133 7.49 13.18 -14.03
CA SER A 133 7.59 12.14 -15.05
C SER A 133 7.04 10.79 -14.55
N GLY A 134 6.72 9.87 -15.48
CA GLY A 134 6.24 8.53 -15.13
C GLY A 134 7.20 7.77 -14.21
N GLY A 135 8.50 7.83 -14.48
CA GLY A 135 9.54 7.22 -13.65
C GLY A 135 9.62 7.84 -12.26
N GLN A 136 9.59 9.17 -12.17
CA GLN A 136 9.62 9.90 -10.90
C GLN A 136 8.41 9.56 -10.02
N ARG A 137 7.21 9.46 -10.61
CA ARG A 137 6.00 9.02 -9.89
C ARG A 137 6.14 7.62 -9.32
N HIS A 138 6.81 6.72 -10.04
CA HIS A 138 6.93 5.32 -9.64
C HIS A 138 7.87 5.11 -8.45
N VAL A 139 8.90 5.94 -8.31
CA VAL A 139 9.88 5.84 -7.22
C VAL A 139 9.53 6.68 -5.99
N LEU A 140 8.48 7.52 -6.05
CA LEU A 140 8.01 8.22 -4.85
C LEU A 140 7.40 7.19 -3.88
N PRO A 141 8.00 7.02 -2.69
CA PRO A 141 7.46 6.11 -1.71
C PRO A 141 6.13 6.65 -1.19
N LEU A 142 5.04 5.95 -1.45
CA LEU A 142 3.84 6.10 -0.64
C LEU A 142 4.06 5.24 0.58
N HIS A 143 4.43 5.87 1.63
CA HIS A 143 4.90 5.38 2.88
C HIS A 143 4.42 3.99 3.32
N GLY A 144 5.37 3.06 3.52
CA GLY A 144 5.37 2.02 4.53
C GLY A 144 6.67 2.18 5.34
N ARG A 145 6.67 1.79 6.60
CA ARG A 145 7.86 1.73 7.46
C ARG A 145 8.98 0.93 6.81
#